data_400206c04e03ca84cca3c5165af6db84
#
_entry.id   400206c04e03ca84cca3c5165af6db84
#
_cell.length_a   1.000
_cell.length_b   1.000
_cell.length_c   1.000
_cell.angle_alpha   90.00
_cell.angle_beta   90.00
_cell.angle_gamma   90.00
#
_symmetry.space_group_name_H-M   'P 1'
#
loop_
_entity.id
_entity.type
_entity.pdbx_description
1 polymer ?
#
loop_
_entity_poly.entity_id
_entity_poly.type
_entity_poly.pdbx_seq_one_letter_code
_entity_poly.pdbx_strand_id
1 'polypeptide(L)'
;MYKRQGYDDVEDYENLHSFISTLKATGVKTFIIHARKAMLGKFTPKQNLNIPPLKYEYVYKLKKDFPNEEIIINGGITSVDEIKPHLEKTDGVMIGRAAYHTPYLLADIEREIFNNDDVPSRQDVIEQLIPYVKEELKKGTRLNQIMRHTLGLFHGQTGASYWKRYLSENMC
;
A
#
# COMPACT_ATOMS: atom_id res chain seq x y z
N MET A 1 -15.52 -5.81 0.58
CA MET A 1 -14.23 -5.44 1.18
C MET A 1 -14.42 -4.19 2.04
N TYR A 2 -14.05 -4.24 3.32
CA TYR A 2 -14.12 -3.08 4.22
C TYR A 2 -12.74 -2.73 4.76
N LYS A 3 -12.40 -1.44 4.71
CA LYS A 3 -11.18 -0.88 5.30
C LYS A 3 -11.55 -0.10 6.54
N ARG A 4 -10.98 -0.44 7.69
CA ARG A 4 -11.22 0.28 8.94
C ARG A 4 -9.95 0.73 9.62
N GLN A 5 -10.10 1.88 10.26
CA GLN A 5 -9.15 2.53 11.15
C GLN A 5 -9.93 2.90 12.43
N GLY A 6 -9.41 2.54 13.59
CA GLY A 6 -9.95 3.04 14.86
C GLY A 6 -9.87 4.57 14.91
N TYR A 7 -10.74 5.23 15.67
CA TYR A 7 -10.77 6.69 15.80
C TYR A 7 -10.89 7.12 17.28
N ASP A 8 -10.40 8.31 17.55
CA ASP A 8 -10.40 8.98 18.86
C ASP A 8 -9.82 8.16 20.04
N ASP A 9 -10.23 8.44 21.27
CA ASP A 9 -9.68 7.86 22.49
C ASP A 9 -10.18 6.45 22.81
N VAL A 10 -11.06 5.91 21.97
CA VAL A 10 -11.52 4.53 22.11
C VAL A 10 -10.43 3.59 21.60
N GLU A 11 -9.54 3.21 22.51
CA GLU A 11 -8.43 2.30 22.27
C GLU A 11 -8.75 0.92 22.84
N ASP A 12 -9.76 0.28 22.24
CA ASP A 12 -10.23 -0.99 22.73
C ASP A 12 -10.35 -2.01 21.60
N TYR A 13 -9.68 -3.14 21.78
CA TYR A 13 -9.79 -4.27 20.90
C TYR A 13 -11.25 -4.76 20.77
N GLU A 14 -12.02 -4.72 21.87
CA GLU A 14 -13.39 -5.20 21.92
C GLU A 14 -14.32 -4.42 20.98
N ASN A 15 -14.11 -3.12 20.83
CA ASN A 15 -14.85 -2.31 19.85
C ASN A 15 -14.52 -2.71 18.41
N LEU A 16 -13.25 -2.98 18.12
CA LEU A 16 -12.84 -3.47 16.80
C LEU A 16 -13.45 -4.85 16.54
N HIS A 17 -13.37 -5.76 17.50
CA HIS A 17 -13.95 -7.10 17.42
C HIS A 17 -15.47 -7.05 17.22
N SER A 18 -16.19 -6.26 18.01
CA SER A 18 -17.66 -6.08 17.89
C SER A 18 -18.04 -5.55 16.51
N PHE A 19 -17.29 -4.58 16.00
CA PHE A 19 -17.54 -4.03 14.66
C PHE A 19 -17.34 -5.08 13.57
N ILE A 20 -16.25 -5.85 13.61
CA ILE A 20 -16.00 -6.93 12.66
C ILE A 20 -17.09 -7.99 12.75
N SER A 21 -17.52 -8.38 13.97
CA SER A 21 -18.61 -9.32 14.20
C SER A 21 -19.91 -8.85 13.55
N THR A 22 -20.26 -7.57 13.69
CA THR A 22 -21.45 -6.97 13.09
C THR A 22 -21.41 -7.04 11.57
N LEU A 23 -20.28 -6.68 10.96
CA LEU A 23 -20.12 -6.75 9.51
C LEU A 23 -20.12 -8.18 8.99
N LYS A 24 -19.47 -9.11 9.69
CA LYS A 24 -19.52 -10.55 9.38
C LYS A 24 -20.95 -11.06 9.33
N ALA A 25 -21.80 -10.67 10.29
CA ALA A 25 -23.20 -11.07 10.32
C ALA A 25 -24.01 -10.61 9.08
N THR A 26 -23.53 -9.59 8.33
CA THR A 26 -24.09 -9.15 7.05
C THR A 26 -23.53 -9.90 5.84
N GLY A 27 -22.65 -10.89 6.04
CA GLY A 27 -22.08 -11.71 4.97
C GLY A 27 -20.73 -11.20 4.43
N VAL A 28 -20.12 -10.18 5.04
CA VAL A 28 -18.77 -9.73 4.68
C VAL A 28 -17.74 -10.78 5.13
N LYS A 29 -16.84 -11.17 4.23
CA LYS A 29 -15.82 -12.20 4.47
C LYS A 29 -14.38 -11.68 4.41
N THR A 30 -14.14 -10.56 3.74
CA THR A 30 -12.81 -9.98 3.56
C THR A 30 -12.70 -8.65 4.26
N PHE A 31 -11.74 -8.51 5.14
CA PHE A 31 -11.48 -7.31 5.94
C PHE A 31 -10.05 -6.83 5.77
N ILE A 32 -9.88 -5.60 5.31
CA ILE A 32 -8.57 -4.94 5.31
C ILE A 32 -8.50 -4.03 6.52
N ILE A 33 -7.61 -4.36 7.46
CA ILE A 33 -7.47 -3.67 8.73
C ILE A 33 -6.22 -2.80 8.71
N HIS A 34 -6.42 -1.48 8.81
CA HIS A 34 -5.30 -0.57 9.01
C HIS A 34 -4.88 -0.59 10.48
N ALA A 35 -3.67 -1.05 10.75
CA ALA A 35 -3.13 -1.26 12.11
C ALA A 35 -2.80 0.04 12.87
N ARG A 36 -3.49 1.14 12.55
CA ARG A 36 -3.29 2.45 13.16
C ARG A 36 -4.63 3.12 13.38
N LYS A 37 -4.80 3.74 14.55
CA LYS A 37 -6.00 4.55 14.79
C LYS A 37 -5.90 5.94 14.17
N ALA A 38 -7.02 6.54 13.83
CA ALA A 38 -7.11 7.93 13.44
C ALA A 38 -7.50 8.79 14.66
N MET A 39 -6.77 9.86 14.88
CA MET A 39 -7.06 10.86 15.92
C MET A 39 -7.77 12.03 15.25
N LEU A 40 -9.11 12.00 15.29
CA LEU A 40 -9.93 13.07 14.68
C LEU A 40 -9.79 14.38 15.49
N GLY A 41 -9.67 15.49 14.78
CA GLY A 41 -9.51 16.81 15.41
C GLY A 41 -8.14 17.09 16.07
N LYS A 42 -7.31 16.07 16.32
CA LYS A 42 -5.99 16.22 16.94
C LYS A 42 -4.86 16.29 15.92
N PHE A 43 -4.98 15.57 14.82
CA PHE A 43 -3.96 15.49 13.77
C PHE A 43 -4.57 15.72 12.39
N THR A 44 -3.78 16.33 11.50
CA THR A 44 -4.10 16.38 10.08
C THR A 44 -4.14 14.97 9.46
N PRO A 45 -4.79 14.77 8.30
CA PRO A 45 -4.77 13.47 7.61
C PRO A 45 -3.36 12.92 7.40
N LYS A 46 -2.39 13.78 7.03
CA LYS A 46 -0.98 13.40 6.84
C LYS A 46 -0.31 12.97 8.15
N GLN A 47 -0.59 13.66 9.25
CA GLN A 47 -0.07 13.31 10.57
C GLN A 47 -0.66 12.00 11.08
N ASN A 48 -1.96 11.76 10.87
CA ASN A 48 -2.62 10.50 11.22
C ASN A 48 -2.00 9.26 10.53
N LEU A 49 -1.37 9.44 9.37
CA LEU A 49 -0.69 8.35 8.67
C LEU A 49 0.68 7.97 9.29
N ASN A 50 1.25 8.81 10.15
CA ASN A 50 2.62 8.66 10.63
C ASN A 50 2.79 8.69 12.15
N ILE A 51 2.01 9.53 12.87
CA ILE A 51 2.23 9.81 14.29
C ILE A 51 1.62 8.73 15.21
N PRO A 52 0.33 8.33 15.06
CA PRO A 52 -0.20 7.30 15.94
C PRO A 52 0.55 5.97 15.78
N PRO A 53 0.82 5.22 16.86
CA PRO A 53 1.55 3.97 16.79
C PRO A 53 0.79 2.91 15.97
N LEU A 54 1.54 1.99 15.37
CA LEU A 54 1.01 0.82 14.70
C LEU A 54 0.75 -0.29 15.74
N LYS A 55 -0.41 -0.93 15.67
CA LYS A 55 -0.86 -2.00 16.57
C LYS A 55 -1.16 -3.27 15.77
N TYR A 56 -0.11 -3.89 15.26
CA TYR A 56 -0.21 -5.11 14.45
C TYR A 56 -0.81 -6.28 15.25
N GLU A 57 -0.56 -6.32 16.57
CA GLU A 57 -1.08 -7.33 17.48
C GLU A 57 -2.62 -7.42 17.47
N TYR A 58 -3.32 -6.30 17.25
CA TYR A 58 -4.79 -6.28 17.14
C TYR A 58 -5.26 -7.00 15.89
N VAL A 59 -4.54 -6.84 14.78
CA VAL A 59 -4.87 -7.50 13.52
C VAL A 59 -4.60 -9.01 13.62
N TYR A 60 -3.49 -9.40 14.25
CA TYR A 60 -3.19 -10.81 14.49
C TYR A 60 -4.20 -11.48 15.42
N LYS A 61 -4.65 -10.75 16.47
CA LYS A 61 -5.71 -11.24 17.34
C LYS A 61 -7.02 -11.39 16.59
N LEU A 62 -7.38 -10.44 15.72
CA LEU A 62 -8.56 -10.55 14.86
C LEU A 62 -8.52 -11.82 13.98
N LYS A 63 -7.37 -12.13 13.38
CA LYS A 63 -7.27 -13.36 12.56
C LYS A 63 -7.47 -14.62 13.40
N LYS A 64 -7.03 -14.64 14.66
CA LYS A 64 -7.28 -15.77 15.58
C LYS A 64 -8.76 -15.87 15.96
N ASP A 65 -9.42 -14.74 16.22
CA ASP A 65 -10.82 -14.70 16.65
C ASP A 65 -11.77 -14.93 15.46
N PHE A 66 -11.35 -14.64 14.24
CA PHE A 66 -12.08 -14.82 12.98
C PHE A 66 -11.29 -15.69 11.98
N PRO A 67 -11.07 -16.99 12.27
CA PRO A 67 -10.19 -17.84 11.45
C PRO A 67 -10.73 -18.13 10.04
N ASN A 68 -12.04 -18.04 9.85
CA ASN A 68 -12.71 -18.31 8.58
C ASN A 68 -12.87 -17.07 7.69
N GLU A 69 -12.60 -15.90 8.20
CA GLU A 69 -12.62 -14.64 7.47
C GLU A 69 -11.22 -14.31 6.94
N GLU A 70 -11.19 -13.67 5.78
CA GLU A 70 -9.96 -13.17 5.19
C GLU A 70 -9.57 -11.85 5.86
N ILE A 71 -8.50 -11.86 6.64
CA ILE A 71 -7.98 -10.71 7.37
C ILE A 71 -6.68 -10.25 6.72
N ILE A 72 -6.72 -9.08 6.10
CA ILE A 72 -5.59 -8.45 5.41
C ILE A 72 -5.06 -7.29 6.25
N ILE A 73 -3.77 -7.33 6.57
CA ILE A 73 -3.13 -6.26 7.36
C ILE A 73 -2.69 -5.10 6.46
N ASN A 74 -2.82 -3.88 6.99
CA ASN A 74 -2.33 -2.66 6.33
C ASN A 74 -1.73 -1.69 7.35
N GLY A 75 -0.73 -0.93 6.95
CA GLY A 75 -0.15 0.18 7.71
C GLY A 75 1.36 0.09 7.88
N GLY A 76 2.08 1.08 7.38
CA GLY A 76 3.52 1.26 7.61
C GLY A 76 4.46 0.30 6.88
N ILE A 77 3.97 -0.70 6.18
CA ILE A 77 4.75 -1.76 5.53
C ILE A 77 5.41 -1.21 4.26
N THR A 78 6.73 -1.34 4.14
CA THR A 78 7.55 -0.67 3.12
C THR A 78 8.55 -1.58 2.39
N SER A 79 8.77 -2.82 2.87
CA SER A 79 9.72 -3.77 2.29
C SER A 79 9.18 -5.19 2.28
N VAL A 80 9.82 -6.07 1.50
CA VAL A 80 9.48 -7.52 1.46
C VAL A 80 9.76 -8.18 2.81
N ASP A 81 10.85 -7.81 3.48
CA ASP A 81 11.19 -8.35 4.80
C ASP A 81 10.14 -8.00 5.87
N GLU A 82 9.50 -6.83 5.74
CA GLU A 82 8.37 -6.47 6.60
C GLU A 82 7.09 -7.23 6.24
N ILE A 83 6.90 -7.64 4.98
CA ILE A 83 5.73 -8.41 4.53
C ILE A 83 5.73 -9.83 5.09
N LYS A 84 6.86 -10.54 5.01
CA LYS A 84 6.98 -11.96 5.35
C LYS A 84 6.40 -12.32 6.73
N PRO A 85 6.77 -11.65 7.83
CA PRO A 85 6.23 -11.97 9.17
C PRO A 85 4.73 -11.64 9.32
N HIS A 86 4.18 -10.77 8.49
CA HIS A 86 2.74 -10.50 8.48
C HIS A 86 1.96 -11.62 7.81
N LEU A 87 2.48 -12.17 6.69
CA LEU A 87 1.86 -13.29 5.98
C LEU A 87 1.79 -14.58 6.79
N GLU A 88 2.69 -14.76 7.78
CA GLU A 88 2.61 -15.88 8.72
C GLU A 88 1.41 -15.79 9.69
N LYS A 89 0.81 -14.62 9.85
CA LYS A 89 -0.18 -14.30 10.88
C LYS A 89 -1.52 -13.78 10.34
N THR A 90 -1.58 -13.47 9.05
CA THR A 90 -2.76 -12.92 8.38
C THR A 90 -2.88 -13.51 6.97
N ASP A 91 -4.02 -13.34 6.32
CA ASP A 91 -4.25 -13.90 4.98
C ASP A 91 -3.67 -13.06 3.86
N GLY A 92 -3.24 -11.84 4.17
CA GLY A 92 -2.64 -10.96 3.17
C GLY A 92 -2.11 -9.67 3.75
N VAL A 93 -1.34 -8.96 2.93
CA VAL A 93 -0.76 -7.66 3.26
C VAL A 93 -1.16 -6.64 2.21
N MET A 94 -1.72 -5.51 2.65
CA MET A 94 -2.00 -4.38 1.79
C MET A 94 -0.89 -3.33 1.90
N ILE A 95 -0.23 -3.03 0.79
CA ILE A 95 0.78 -1.99 0.68
C ILE A 95 0.15 -0.74 0.05
N GLY A 96 0.40 0.41 0.64
CA GLY A 96 -0.09 1.69 0.13
C GLY A 96 1.04 2.55 -0.43
N ARG A 97 1.52 3.47 0.41
CA ARG A 97 2.50 4.51 0.03
C ARG A 97 3.80 3.96 -0.55
N ALA A 98 4.29 2.83 -0.04
CA ALA A 98 5.52 2.23 -0.54
C ALA A 98 5.39 1.82 -2.02
N ALA A 99 4.28 1.19 -2.41
CA ALA A 99 4.01 0.84 -3.80
C ALA A 99 3.94 2.08 -4.72
N TYR A 100 3.49 3.23 -4.21
CA TYR A 100 3.45 4.47 -4.98
C TYR A 100 4.82 5.16 -5.07
N HIS A 101 5.57 5.23 -3.95
CA HIS A 101 6.85 5.94 -3.90
C HIS A 101 8.02 5.12 -4.42
N THR A 102 7.90 3.81 -4.39
CA THR A 102 8.92 2.85 -4.82
C THR A 102 8.23 1.70 -5.58
N PRO A 103 7.61 1.96 -6.74
CA PRO A 103 6.73 1.00 -7.41
C PRO A 103 7.44 -0.30 -7.79
N TYR A 104 8.76 -0.29 -7.98
CA TYR A 104 9.52 -1.51 -8.29
C TYR A 104 9.62 -2.50 -7.11
N LEU A 105 9.18 -2.11 -5.92
CA LEU A 105 8.93 -3.02 -4.80
C LEU A 105 7.95 -4.15 -5.19
N LEU A 106 7.02 -3.89 -6.12
CA LEU A 106 6.10 -4.92 -6.61
C LEU A 106 6.82 -6.03 -7.36
N ALA A 107 7.89 -5.72 -8.11
CA ALA A 107 8.73 -6.72 -8.76
C ALA A 107 9.52 -7.58 -7.73
N ASP A 108 9.96 -6.97 -6.64
CA ASP A 108 10.64 -7.70 -5.57
C ASP A 108 9.65 -8.62 -4.82
N ILE A 109 8.40 -8.19 -4.66
CA ILE A 109 7.31 -9.02 -4.11
C ILE A 109 7.01 -10.21 -5.03
N GLU A 110 6.91 -10.00 -6.33
CA GLU A 110 6.70 -11.08 -7.30
C GLU A 110 7.79 -12.15 -7.17
N ARG A 111 9.06 -11.74 -7.09
CA ARG A 111 10.18 -12.67 -6.96
C ARG A 111 10.19 -13.40 -5.62
N GLU A 112 10.07 -12.65 -4.52
CA GLU A 112 10.37 -13.19 -3.19
C GLU A 112 9.16 -13.80 -2.45
N ILE A 113 7.94 -13.39 -2.81
CA ILE A 113 6.70 -13.91 -2.20
C ILE A 113 6.01 -14.89 -3.13
N PHE A 114 5.92 -14.57 -4.43
CA PHE A 114 5.21 -15.40 -5.40
C PHE A 114 6.14 -16.33 -6.20
N ASN A 115 7.47 -16.28 -5.98
CA ASN A 115 8.49 -17.06 -6.70
C ASN A 115 8.38 -16.89 -8.22
N ASN A 116 8.03 -15.70 -8.68
CA ASN A 116 7.91 -15.35 -10.08
C ASN A 116 9.13 -14.53 -10.52
N ASP A 117 10.07 -15.16 -11.23
CA ASP A 117 11.27 -14.49 -11.76
C ASP A 117 11.02 -13.77 -13.09
N ASP A 118 9.88 -14.03 -13.75
CA ASP A 118 9.51 -13.37 -15.00
C ASP A 118 8.88 -11.99 -14.72
N VAL A 119 9.70 -11.07 -14.25
CA VAL A 119 9.32 -9.68 -13.96
C VAL A 119 10.07 -8.72 -14.87
N PRO A 120 9.40 -7.70 -15.43
CA PRO A 120 10.03 -6.74 -16.33
C PRO A 120 11.12 -5.93 -15.60
N SER A 121 12.19 -5.59 -16.30
CA SER A 121 13.16 -4.61 -15.83
C SER A 121 12.51 -3.22 -15.72
N ARG A 122 13.16 -2.29 -14.99
CA ARG A 122 12.68 -0.90 -14.92
C ARG A 122 12.63 -0.22 -16.28
N GLN A 123 13.54 -0.58 -17.18
CA GLN A 123 13.57 -0.11 -18.56
C GLN A 123 12.38 -0.65 -19.35
N ASP A 124 12.11 -1.95 -19.24
CA ASP A 124 10.96 -2.57 -19.91
C ASP A 124 9.63 -1.95 -19.45
N VAL A 125 9.51 -1.64 -18.15
CA VAL A 125 8.32 -0.94 -17.60
C VAL A 125 8.13 0.42 -18.29
N ILE A 126 9.20 1.20 -18.48
CA ILE A 126 9.12 2.48 -19.18
C ILE A 126 8.77 2.27 -20.66
N GLU A 127 9.39 1.31 -21.34
CA GLU A 127 9.10 1.02 -22.74
C GLU A 127 7.64 0.61 -22.95
N GLN A 128 7.11 -0.24 -22.07
CA GLN A 128 5.70 -0.64 -22.08
C GLN A 128 4.74 0.52 -21.76
N LEU A 129 5.17 1.51 -21.01
CA LEU A 129 4.37 2.70 -20.71
C LEU A 129 4.28 3.69 -21.90
N ILE A 130 5.27 3.71 -22.80
CA ILE A 130 5.32 4.66 -23.93
C ILE A 130 4.06 4.65 -24.78
N PRO A 131 3.50 3.51 -25.20
CA PRO A 131 2.27 3.50 -26.01
C PRO A 131 1.10 4.21 -25.32
N TYR A 132 0.90 3.93 -24.03
CA TYR A 132 -0.13 4.58 -23.22
C TYR A 132 0.08 6.09 -23.13
N VAL A 133 1.32 6.53 -22.86
CA VAL A 133 1.67 7.95 -22.81
C VAL A 133 1.34 8.64 -24.13
N LYS A 134 1.73 8.03 -25.26
CA LYS A 134 1.45 8.59 -26.60
C LYS A 134 -0.05 8.73 -26.86
N GLU A 135 -0.83 7.77 -26.42
CA GLU A 135 -2.29 7.80 -26.59
C GLU A 135 -2.95 8.88 -25.73
N GLU A 136 -2.54 9.00 -24.47
CA GLU A 136 -3.05 10.03 -23.56
C GLU A 136 -2.67 11.45 -24.03
N LEU A 137 -1.46 11.65 -24.57
CA LEU A 137 -1.08 12.93 -25.16
C LEU A 137 -1.97 13.32 -26.34
N LYS A 138 -2.39 12.37 -27.19
CA LYS A 138 -3.35 12.64 -28.30
C LYS A 138 -4.72 13.08 -27.77
N LYS A 139 -5.12 12.62 -26.58
CA LYS A 139 -6.36 13.03 -25.90
C LYS A 139 -6.25 14.38 -25.20
N GLY A 140 -5.06 15.00 -25.20
CA GLY A 140 -4.80 16.30 -24.57
C GLY A 140 -4.35 16.20 -23.09
N THR A 141 -4.10 15.00 -22.57
CA THR A 141 -3.52 14.82 -21.24
C THR A 141 -2.09 15.35 -21.22
N ARG A 142 -1.73 16.16 -20.23
CA ARG A 142 -0.36 16.71 -20.13
C ARG A 142 0.62 15.64 -19.65
N LEU A 143 1.84 15.63 -20.18
CA LEU A 143 2.88 14.66 -19.85
C LEU A 143 3.18 14.58 -18.34
N ASN A 144 3.20 15.72 -17.63
CA ASN A 144 3.45 15.76 -16.19
C ASN A 144 2.36 15.06 -15.37
N GLN A 145 1.13 15.01 -15.84
CA GLN A 145 0.03 14.33 -15.16
C GLN A 145 0.24 12.79 -15.15
N ILE A 146 0.95 12.27 -16.14
CA ILE A 146 1.27 10.85 -16.27
C ILE A 146 2.62 10.55 -15.61
N MET A 147 3.68 11.20 -16.06
CA MET A 147 5.05 10.83 -15.71
C MET A 147 5.42 11.12 -14.25
N ARG A 148 4.74 12.04 -13.56
CA ARG A 148 4.92 12.26 -12.12
C ARG A 148 4.75 11.00 -11.28
N HIS A 149 3.99 10.03 -11.75
CA HIS A 149 3.74 8.76 -11.06
C HIS A 149 4.87 7.75 -11.25
N THR A 150 5.83 8.01 -12.16
CA THR A 150 6.98 7.16 -12.43
C THR A 150 8.27 7.61 -11.73
N LEU A 151 8.23 8.77 -11.05
CA LEU A 151 9.42 9.36 -10.40
C LEU A 151 10.12 8.43 -9.41
N GLY A 152 9.38 7.52 -8.79
CA GLY A 152 9.88 6.54 -7.83
C GLY A 152 10.45 5.26 -8.45
N LEU A 153 10.28 5.03 -9.76
CA LEU A 153 10.60 3.75 -10.40
C LEU A 153 12.08 3.34 -10.25
N PHE A 154 12.98 4.30 -10.30
CA PHE A 154 14.42 4.07 -10.13
C PHE A 154 14.93 4.32 -8.71
N HIS A 155 14.04 4.35 -7.70
CA HIS A 155 14.46 4.55 -6.32
C HIS A 155 15.52 3.52 -5.91
N GLY A 156 16.57 3.98 -5.21
CA GLY A 156 17.71 3.14 -4.79
C GLY A 156 18.70 2.76 -5.90
N GLN A 157 18.51 3.18 -7.14
CA GLN A 157 19.40 2.87 -8.25
C GLN A 157 20.37 4.04 -8.54
N THR A 158 21.54 3.70 -9.07
CA THR A 158 22.46 4.70 -9.63
C THR A 158 21.73 5.48 -10.72
N GLY A 159 21.81 6.81 -10.68
CA GLY A 159 21.10 7.66 -11.63
C GLY A 159 19.65 8.03 -11.26
N ALA A 160 19.10 7.55 -10.13
CA ALA A 160 17.74 7.87 -9.69
C ALA A 160 17.48 9.38 -9.56
N SER A 161 18.47 10.14 -9.11
CA SER A 161 18.39 11.60 -9.00
C SER A 161 18.35 12.27 -10.39
N TYR A 162 19.13 11.74 -11.33
CA TYR A 162 19.11 12.20 -12.73
C TYR A 162 17.73 11.96 -13.37
N TRP A 163 17.16 10.76 -13.21
CA TRP A 163 15.83 10.43 -13.68
C TRP A 163 14.77 11.42 -13.18
N LYS A 164 14.74 11.66 -11.87
CA LYS A 164 13.80 12.61 -11.25
C LYS A 164 13.97 14.04 -11.79
N ARG A 165 15.20 14.51 -11.86
CA ARG A 165 15.51 15.84 -12.37
C ARG A 165 15.12 15.99 -13.84
N TYR A 166 15.55 15.05 -14.67
CA TYR A 166 15.27 15.07 -16.11
C TYR A 166 13.76 15.14 -16.39
N LEU A 167 12.99 14.28 -15.73
CA LEU A 167 11.54 14.33 -15.87
C LEU A 167 10.97 15.66 -15.38
N SER A 168 11.38 16.15 -14.21
CA SER A 168 10.86 17.41 -13.65
C SER A 168 11.12 18.62 -14.56
N GLU A 169 12.22 18.62 -15.26
CA GLU A 169 12.63 19.71 -16.19
C GLU A 169 11.94 19.60 -17.57
N ASN A 170 11.55 18.40 -18.00
CA ASN A 170 11.10 18.13 -19.37
C ASN A 170 9.63 17.69 -19.48
N MET A 171 8.89 17.59 -18.39
CA MET A 171 7.47 17.20 -18.39
C MET A 171 6.49 18.38 -18.55
N CYS A 172 6.97 19.61 -18.65
CA CYS A 172 6.12 20.82 -18.69
C CYS A 172 5.51 21.06 -20.05
#